data_9dcc1934caf35a0b5cc0707fac33fa51
#
_entry.id   9dcc1934caf35a0b5cc0707fac33fa51
#
_cell.length_a   1.000
_cell.length_b   1.000
_cell.length_c   1.000
_cell.angle_alpha   90.00
_cell.angle_beta   90.00
_cell.angle_gamma   90.00
#
_symmetry.space_group_name_H-M   'P 1'
#
loop_
_entity.id
_entity.type
_entity.pdbx_description
1 polymer ?
#
loop_
_entity_poly.entity_id
_entity_poly.type
_entity_poly.pdbx_seq_one_letter_code
_entity_poly.pdbx_strand_id
1 'polypeptide(L)'
;MTIKLLPNAGIISCKVFKPELSALGIEDSKVIYLDQNLHRDPGALLEKVRESLTLLEQKKDLETIILVYGFCGGGLANLSSDRLKLIIPLAHDCIPLITGACPGNACPGSTHTFYLSPGWIDHGLTPYTEYFAAVEKYGKDDALWMGMEMLKSYKEVVLVETIAGLKTHHRKYAKKMAELFCLEFREVKADKSWLVNLFSEYDGEYARVIETGNSVSLELYPSTEYSYPQA
;
A
#
# COMPACT_ATOMS: atom_id res chain seq x y z
N MET A 1 20.23 -4.38 -2.54
CA MET A 1 20.44 -3.02 -3.10
C MET A 1 20.08 -2.07 -1.97
N THR A 2 21.01 -1.26 -1.50
CA THR A 2 20.72 -0.31 -0.41
C THR A 2 20.47 1.04 -1.04
N ILE A 3 19.30 1.64 -0.76
CA ILE A 3 18.96 2.98 -1.23
C ILE A 3 19.64 3.99 -0.28
N LYS A 4 20.21 5.04 -0.84
CA LYS A 4 20.66 6.19 -0.06
C LYS A 4 19.44 7.09 0.17
N LEU A 5 18.83 6.96 1.34
CA LEU A 5 17.77 7.88 1.80
C LEU A 5 18.27 9.34 1.76
N LEU A 6 17.34 10.26 1.51
CA LEU A 6 17.57 11.68 1.77
C LEU A 6 18.10 11.85 3.20
N PRO A 7 19.20 12.57 3.39
CA PRO A 7 19.56 13.02 4.73
C PRO A 7 18.37 13.81 5.29
N ASN A 8 18.09 13.65 6.57
CA ASN A 8 17.02 14.38 7.28
C ASN A 8 15.59 14.03 6.78
N ALA A 9 15.38 12.82 6.25
CA ALA A 9 14.05 12.33 5.90
C ALA A 9 13.49 11.34 6.94
N GLY A 10 12.22 11.54 7.33
CA GLY A 10 11.40 10.57 8.02
C GLY A 10 10.45 9.87 7.06
N ILE A 11 9.88 8.75 7.46
CA ILE A 11 8.96 7.97 6.63
C ILE A 11 7.69 7.67 7.42
N ILE A 12 6.54 7.85 6.77
CA ILE A 12 5.25 7.32 7.23
C ILE A 12 4.80 6.30 6.19
N SER A 13 4.55 5.06 6.60
CA SER A 13 4.28 3.97 5.68
C SER A 13 3.12 3.10 6.14
N CYS A 14 2.33 2.62 5.17
CA CYS A 14 1.48 1.46 5.43
C CYS A 14 2.34 0.26 5.84
N LYS A 15 1.93 -0.44 6.88
CA LYS A 15 2.68 -1.58 7.45
C LYS A 15 2.92 -2.71 6.45
N VAL A 16 2.10 -2.81 5.40
CA VAL A 16 2.29 -3.80 4.34
C VAL A 16 3.59 -3.60 3.54
N PHE A 17 4.21 -2.42 3.59
CA PHE A 17 5.49 -2.16 2.93
C PHE A 17 6.71 -2.46 3.82
N LYS A 18 6.49 -2.94 5.04
CA LYS A 18 7.61 -3.20 5.97
C LYS A 18 8.66 -4.17 5.41
N PRO A 19 8.31 -5.31 4.77
CA PRO A 19 9.29 -6.19 4.16
C PRO A 19 10.08 -5.52 3.03
N GLU A 20 9.40 -4.73 2.20
CA GLU A 20 10.01 -4.02 1.07
C GLU A 20 10.98 -2.94 1.56
N LEU A 21 10.59 -2.13 2.54
CA LEU A 21 11.45 -1.10 3.12
C LEU A 21 12.69 -1.72 3.80
N SER A 22 12.51 -2.82 4.50
CA SER A 22 13.63 -3.58 5.07
C SER A 22 14.58 -4.11 4.00
N ALA A 23 14.05 -4.65 2.88
CA ALA A 23 14.85 -5.13 1.75
C ALA A 23 15.62 -4.00 1.02
N LEU A 24 15.13 -2.76 1.10
CA LEU A 24 15.79 -1.56 0.62
C LEU A 24 16.86 -1.03 1.60
N GLY A 25 17.02 -1.64 2.77
CA GLY A 25 17.98 -1.23 3.79
C GLY A 25 17.50 -0.06 4.66
N ILE A 26 16.20 0.21 4.67
CA ILE A 26 15.60 1.25 5.49
C ILE A 26 15.41 0.72 6.91
N GLU A 27 15.96 1.43 7.89
CA GLU A 27 15.85 1.08 9.30
C GLU A 27 14.46 1.38 9.84
N ASP A 28 13.87 0.46 10.62
CA ASP A 28 12.56 0.64 11.26
C ASP A 28 12.48 1.90 12.14
N SER A 29 13.60 2.34 12.72
CA SER A 29 13.71 3.56 13.55
C SER A 29 13.36 4.85 12.79
N LYS A 30 13.44 4.84 11.46
CA LYS A 30 13.12 5.97 10.57
C LYS A 30 11.69 5.94 10.06
N VAL A 31 10.91 4.90 10.38
CA VAL A 31 9.59 4.67 9.80
C VAL A 31 8.52 4.63 10.89
N ILE A 32 7.46 5.40 10.71
CA ILE A 32 6.20 5.20 11.43
C ILE A 32 5.32 4.31 10.56
N TYR A 33 5.07 3.09 11.04
CA TYR A 33 4.18 2.17 10.36
C TYR A 33 2.75 2.32 10.87
N LEU A 34 1.81 2.53 9.96
CA LEU A 34 0.38 2.58 10.25
C LEU A 34 -0.30 1.29 9.81
N ASP A 35 -1.36 0.92 10.52
CA ASP A 35 -2.10 -0.31 10.24
C ASP A 35 -2.80 -0.26 8.88
N GLN A 36 -2.79 -1.39 8.19
CA GLN A 36 -3.37 -1.52 6.86
C GLN A 36 -4.90 -1.29 6.86
N ASN A 37 -5.61 -1.62 7.96
CA ASN A 37 -7.04 -1.43 8.06
C ASN A 37 -7.52 0.01 7.90
N LEU A 38 -6.64 0.97 8.15
CA LEU A 38 -6.96 2.39 8.00
C LEU A 38 -7.38 2.75 6.56
N HIS A 39 -6.96 1.97 5.54
CA HIS A 39 -7.40 2.21 4.16
C HIS A 39 -8.91 2.03 3.94
N ARG A 40 -9.60 1.33 4.85
CA ARG A 40 -11.06 1.14 4.80
C ARG A 40 -11.84 2.37 5.25
N ASP A 41 -11.17 3.28 5.95
CA ASP A 41 -11.71 4.56 6.41
C ASP A 41 -10.72 5.68 6.09
N PRO A 42 -10.90 6.37 4.94
CA PRO A 42 -10.00 7.45 4.53
C PRO A 42 -9.89 8.58 5.55
N GLY A 43 -10.95 8.85 6.33
CA GLY A 43 -10.93 9.84 7.39
C GLY A 43 -10.03 9.43 8.54
N ALA A 44 -10.16 8.19 9.01
CA ALA A 44 -9.31 7.65 10.05
C ALA A 44 -7.84 7.55 9.59
N LEU A 45 -7.60 7.19 8.31
CA LEU A 45 -6.26 7.19 7.74
C LEU A 45 -5.64 8.59 7.79
N LEU A 46 -6.35 9.61 7.30
CA LEU A 46 -5.87 10.99 7.29
C LEU A 46 -5.54 11.49 8.71
N GLU A 47 -6.38 11.18 9.69
CA GLU A 47 -6.15 11.54 11.09
C GLU A 47 -4.86 10.91 11.61
N LYS A 48 -4.66 9.60 11.39
CA LYS A 48 -3.45 8.89 11.82
C LYS A 48 -2.18 9.36 11.12
N VAL A 49 -2.26 9.72 9.84
CA VAL A 49 -1.14 10.32 9.12
C VAL A 49 -0.80 11.70 9.68
N ARG A 50 -1.80 12.54 10.00
CA ARG A 50 -1.60 13.85 10.64
C ARG A 50 -0.98 13.74 12.02
N GLU A 51 -1.46 12.83 12.86
CA GLU A 51 -0.86 12.56 14.17
C GLU A 51 0.63 12.18 14.04
N SER A 52 0.94 11.28 13.08
CA SER A 52 2.30 10.85 12.81
C SER A 52 3.18 11.97 12.29
N LEU A 53 2.63 12.81 11.42
CA LEU A 53 3.31 13.99 10.89
C LEU A 53 3.64 14.97 12.02
N THR A 54 2.68 15.29 12.90
CA THR A 54 2.88 16.16 14.07
C THR A 54 3.99 15.65 14.99
N LEU A 55 4.09 14.32 15.20
CA LEU A 55 5.18 13.73 15.98
C LEU A 55 6.55 13.93 15.29
N LEU A 56 6.59 13.79 13.96
CA LEU A 56 7.83 13.98 13.21
C LEU A 56 8.22 15.44 13.09
N GLU A 57 7.27 16.36 13.08
CA GLU A 57 7.53 17.82 13.08
C GLU A 57 8.27 18.30 14.35
N GLN A 58 8.20 17.57 15.45
CA GLN A 58 8.93 17.87 16.67
C GLN A 58 10.44 17.57 16.55
N LYS A 59 10.84 16.73 15.58
CA LYS A 59 12.23 16.37 15.32
C LYS A 59 12.89 17.46 14.47
N LYS A 60 13.76 18.26 15.08
CA LYS A 60 14.39 19.44 14.43
C LYS A 60 15.33 19.10 13.28
N ASP A 61 15.83 17.89 13.25
CA ASP A 61 16.75 17.36 12.24
C ASP A 61 16.04 16.91 10.95
N LEU A 62 14.70 16.77 10.97
CA LEU A 62 13.94 16.39 9.79
C LEU A 62 13.58 17.61 8.95
N GLU A 63 13.67 17.46 7.63
CA GLU A 63 13.31 18.45 6.62
C GLU A 63 12.21 17.91 5.68
N THR A 64 12.12 16.60 5.55
CA THR A 64 11.24 15.94 4.57
C THR A 64 10.59 14.70 5.17
N ILE A 65 9.35 14.44 4.80
CA ILE A 65 8.64 13.19 5.08
C ILE A 65 8.28 12.50 3.78
N ILE A 66 8.66 11.24 3.66
CA ILE A 66 8.27 10.37 2.55
C ILE A 66 7.06 9.55 2.97
N LEU A 67 5.97 9.68 2.22
CA LEU A 67 4.75 8.90 2.44
C LEU A 67 4.78 7.66 1.54
N VAL A 68 4.82 6.47 2.15
CA VAL A 68 4.73 5.20 1.41
C VAL A 68 3.29 4.72 1.48
N TYR A 69 2.43 5.48 0.79
CA TYR A 69 0.99 5.28 0.69
C TYR A 69 0.52 5.65 -0.71
N GLY A 70 -0.47 4.93 -1.24
CA GLY A 70 -1.31 5.48 -2.31
C GLY A 70 -2.25 6.56 -1.77
N PHE A 71 -3.02 7.21 -2.65
CA PHE A 71 -4.06 8.18 -2.27
C PHE A 71 -5.17 7.55 -1.42
N CYS A 72 -5.40 6.24 -1.60
CA CYS A 72 -6.27 5.39 -0.78
C CYS A 72 -7.65 6.00 -0.53
N GLY A 73 -8.39 6.31 -1.61
CA GLY A 73 -9.75 6.84 -1.52
C GLY A 73 -9.85 8.25 -0.92
N GLY A 74 -8.77 9.00 -0.91
CA GLY A 74 -8.73 10.36 -0.34
C GLY A 74 -8.07 10.44 1.04
N GLY A 75 -7.51 9.33 1.55
CA GLY A 75 -6.86 9.31 2.86
C GLY A 75 -5.63 10.21 3.01
N LEU A 76 -5.14 10.79 1.90
CA LEU A 76 -4.10 11.81 1.92
C LEU A 76 -4.61 13.20 1.50
N ALA A 77 -5.91 13.35 1.21
CA ALA A 77 -6.46 14.62 0.74
C ALA A 77 -6.30 15.73 1.80
N ASN A 78 -5.88 16.91 1.34
CA ASN A 78 -5.65 18.07 2.20
C ASN A 78 -4.62 17.82 3.32
N LEU A 79 -3.73 16.84 3.17
CA LEU A 79 -2.58 16.70 4.03
C LEU A 79 -1.58 17.80 3.70
N SER A 80 -1.11 18.51 4.72
CA SER A 80 -0.14 19.60 4.60
C SER A 80 0.78 19.63 5.81
N SER A 81 1.91 20.29 5.67
CA SER A 81 2.82 20.62 6.78
C SER A 81 3.37 22.03 6.58
N ASP A 82 3.41 22.82 7.65
CA ASP A 82 3.97 24.17 7.60
C ASP A 82 5.50 24.15 7.74
N ARG A 83 6.08 23.01 8.13
CA ARG A 83 7.51 22.88 8.40
C ARG A 83 8.25 21.89 7.49
N LEU A 84 7.62 20.77 7.17
CA LEU A 84 8.26 19.68 6.45
C LEU A 84 7.73 19.61 5.00
N LYS A 85 8.61 19.31 4.06
CA LYS A 85 8.19 18.91 2.72
C LYS A 85 7.63 17.51 2.77
N LEU A 86 6.58 17.24 1.98
CA LEU A 86 6.02 15.91 1.86
C LEU A 86 6.36 15.35 0.48
N ILE A 87 6.84 14.13 0.42
CA ILE A 87 7.02 13.38 -0.82
C ILE A 87 5.94 12.32 -0.87
N ILE A 88 5.09 12.39 -1.89
CA ILE A 88 3.97 11.48 -2.08
C ILE A 88 4.13 10.71 -3.37
N PRO A 89 3.81 9.40 -3.43
CA PRO A 89 3.73 8.68 -4.70
C PRO A 89 2.47 9.08 -5.45
N LEU A 90 2.57 9.20 -6.78
CA LEU A 90 1.45 9.52 -7.67
C LEU A 90 0.63 8.27 -8.01
N ALA A 91 0.19 7.55 -6.99
CA ALA A 91 -0.55 6.30 -7.08
C ALA A 91 -1.90 6.41 -6.36
N HIS A 92 -3.00 5.99 -7.00
CA HIS A 92 -4.34 6.02 -6.39
C HIS A 92 -4.49 5.08 -5.20
N ASP A 93 -3.78 3.96 -5.22
CA ASP A 93 -3.72 2.99 -4.13
C ASP A 93 -2.32 2.37 -4.03
N CYS A 94 -2.16 1.38 -3.16
CA CYS A 94 -0.87 0.73 -2.92
C CYS A 94 -0.49 -0.29 -4.01
N ILE A 95 -1.40 -0.73 -4.88
CA ILE A 95 -1.14 -1.79 -5.87
C ILE A 95 -0.06 -1.39 -6.87
N PRO A 96 -0.08 -0.17 -7.47
CA PRO A 96 1.00 0.26 -8.35
C PRO A 96 2.38 0.26 -7.68
N LEU A 97 2.45 0.65 -6.41
CA LEU A 97 3.71 0.62 -5.65
C LEU A 97 4.20 -0.81 -5.42
N ILE A 98 3.29 -1.78 -5.26
CA ILE A 98 3.59 -3.19 -5.06
C ILE A 98 3.98 -3.87 -6.38
N THR A 99 3.25 -3.59 -7.46
CA THR A 99 3.46 -4.22 -8.77
C THR A 99 4.52 -3.55 -9.60
N GLY A 100 4.79 -2.26 -9.36
CA GLY A 100 5.70 -1.44 -10.14
C GLY A 100 5.06 -0.91 -11.43
N ALA A 101 3.73 -0.92 -11.55
CA ALA A 101 3.04 -0.35 -12.71
C ALA A 101 3.26 1.16 -12.79
N CYS A 102 3.62 1.66 -13.97
CA CYS A 102 3.86 3.09 -14.19
C CYS A 102 2.59 3.93 -14.00
N PRO A 103 2.72 5.20 -13.56
CA PRO A 103 1.61 6.15 -13.53
C PRO A 103 0.95 6.26 -14.92
N GLY A 104 -0.38 6.24 -14.95
CA GLY A 104 -1.13 6.34 -16.20
C GLY A 104 -1.23 5.04 -17.02
N ASN A 105 -0.45 4.00 -16.71
CA ASN A 105 -0.63 2.67 -17.28
C ASN A 105 -1.55 1.85 -16.38
N ALA A 106 -2.49 1.15 -16.99
CA ALA A 106 -3.29 0.17 -16.26
C ALA A 106 -2.35 -0.80 -15.53
N CYS A 107 -2.59 -1.02 -14.24
CA CYS A 107 -1.91 -2.12 -13.54
C CYS A 107 -2.04 -3.38 -14.40
N PRO A 108 -0.98 -4.20 -14.53
CA PRO A 108 -1.07 -5.47 -15.25
C PRO A 108 -1.99 -6.42 -14.50
N GLY A 109 -3.27 -6.21 -14.63
CA GLY A 109 -4.33 -6.96 -13.99
C GLY A 109 -5.64 -6.22 -14.17
N SER A 110 -6.68 -6.97 -14.41
CA SER A 110 -8.03 -6.44 -14.55
C SER A 110 -8.54 -5.97 -13.18
N THR A 111 -9.62 -5.21 -13.16
CA THR A 111 -10.46 -4.94 -11.99
C THR A 111 -10.93 -6.20 -11.26
N HIS A 112 -10.59 -7.39 -11.79
CA HIS A 112 -10.95 -8.71 -11.29
C HIS A 112 -9.79 -9.47 -10.65
N THR A 113 -8.67 -8.81 -10.36
CA THR A 113 -7.48 -9.40 -9.75
C THR A 113 -7.32 -8.98 -8.29
N PHE A 114 -7.24 -9.96 -7.39
CA PHE A 114 -6.87 -9.73 -6.00
C PHE A 114 -5.35 -9.90 -5.84
N TYR A 115 -4.66 -8.82 -5.51
CA TYR A 115 -3.21 -8.83 -5.35
C TYR A 115 -2.80 -9.15 -3.91
N LEU A 116 -1.79 -10.01 -3.78
CA LEU A 116 -1.10 -10.30 -2.52
C LEU A 116 0.39 -10.02 -2.68
N SER A 117 1.00 -9.47 -1.65
CA SER A 117 2.45 -9.33 -1.51
C SER A 117 2.93 -9.96 -0.19
N PRO A 118 4.26 -10.14 0.00
CA PRO A 118 4.79 -10.56 1.29
C PRO A 118 4.23 -9.74 2.45
N GLY A 119 4.23 -8.43 2.31
CA GLY A 119 3.76 -7.54 3.36
C GLY A 119 2.26 -7.60 3.61
N TRP A 120 1.44 -7.81 2.58
CA TRP A 120 0.00 -8.02 2.75
C TRP A 120 -0.30 -9.30 3.51
N ILE A 121 0.45 -10.36 3.25
CA ILE A 121 0.28 -11.64 3.94
C ILE A 121 0.76 -11.56 5.40
N ASP A 122 1.92 -10.92 5.63
CA ASP A 122 2.54 -10.90 6.94
C ASP A 122 1.97 -9.82 7.88
N HIS A 123 1.40 -8.74 7.34
CA HIS A 123 1.01 -7.54 8.10
C HIS A 123 -0.36 -6.97 7.76
N GLY A 124 -1.03 -7.48 6.73
CA GLY A 124 -2.35 -7.01 6.31
C GLY A 124 -3.49 -7.93 6.76
N LEU A 125 -4.73 -7.44 6.61
CA LEU A 125 -5.92 -8.27 6.63
C LEU A 125 -6.30 -8.65 5.19
N THR A 126 -6.58 -9.91 5.00
CA THR A 126 -7.01 -10.47 3.72
C THR A 126 -8.33 -11.21 3.88
N PRO A 127 -9.09 -11.44 2.81
CA PRO A 127 -10.30 -12.27 2.88
C PRO A 127 -10.04 -13.65 3.50
N TYR A 128 -8.82 -14.18 3.34
CA TYR A 128 -8.44 -15.47 3.91
C TYR A 128 -8.31 -15.43 5.44
N THR A 129 -7.71 -14.38 6.02
CA THR A 129 -7.65 -14.21 7.47
C THR A 129 -9.01 -13.85 8.06
N GLU A 130 -9.79 -13.03 7.36
CA GLU A 130 -11.15 -12.65 7.78
C GLU A 130 -12.11 -13.85 7.77
N TYR A 131 -11.93 -14.79 6.83
CA TYR A 131 -12.67 -16.06 6.84
C TYR A 131 -12.51 -16.80 8.15
N PHE A 132 -11.28 -16.99 8.67
CA PHE A 132 -11.09 -17.72 9.91
C PHE A 132 -11.69 -17.01 11.12
N ALA A 133 -11.60 -15.68 11.18
CA ALA A 133 -12.26 -14.90 12.22
C ALA A 133 -13.79 -15.01 12.12
N ALA A 134 -14.34 -15.05 10.91
CA ALA A 134 -15.78 -15.23 10.69
C ALA A 134 -16.24 -16.66 11.05
N VAL A 135 -15.42 -17.69 10.78
CA VAL A 135 -15.74 -19.09 11.15
C VAL A 135 -15.98 -19.23 12.65
N GLU A 136 -15.16 -18.60 13.48
CA GLU A 136 -15.30 -18.62 14.93
C GLU A 136 -16.61 -17.99 15.41
N LYS A 137 -17.11 -16.99 14.68
CA LYS A 137 -18.28 -16.20 15.06
C LYS A 137 -19.59 -16.71 14.44
N TYR A 138 -19.54 -17.16 13.19
CA TYR A 138 -20.74 -17.44 12.39
C TYR A 138 -20.81 -18.88 11.86
N GLY A 139 -19.73 -19.68 12.02
CA GLY A 139 -19.62 -21.00 11.45
C GLY A 139 -19.05 -20.99 10.03
N LYS A 140 -18.74 -22.20 9.52
CA LYS A 140 -18.00 -22.35 8.26
C LYS A 140 -18.79 -21.90 7.02
N ASP A 141 -20.07 -22.24 6.96
CA ASP A 141 -20.88 -22.01 5.76
C ASP A 141 -21.14 -20.51 5.56
N ASP A 142 -21.54 -19.81 6.63
CA ASP A 142 -21.76 -18.37 6.59
C ASP A 142 -20.44 -17.61 6.33
N ALA A 143 -19.33 -18.02 6.97
CA ALA A 143 -18.02 -17.42 6.75
C ALA A 143 -17.55 -17.59 5.29
N LEU A 144 -17.79 -18.76 4.69
CA LEU A 144 -17.44 -19.00 3.29
C LEU A 144 -18.30 -18.14 2.36
N TRP A 145 -19.62 -18.10 2.61
CA TRP A 145 -20.52 -17.25 1.85
C TRP A 145 -20.12 -15.76 1.91
N MET A 146 -19.79 -15.25 3.10
CA MET A 146 -19.32 -13.87 3.28
C MET A 146 -18.03 -13.59 2.48
N GLY A 147 -17.07 -14.51 2.52
CA GLY A 147 -15.83 -14.38 1.78
C GLY A 147 -16.04 -14.44 0.25
N MET A 148 -16.90 -15.32 -0.22
CA MET A 148 -17.27 -15.42 -1.64
C MET A 148 -18.04 -14.17 -2.10
N GLU A 149 -18.92 -13.62 -1.29
CA GLU A 149 -19.65 -12.40 -1.62
C GLU A 149 -18.70 -11.19 -1.70
N MET A 150 -17.74 -11.09 -0.78
CA MET A 150 -16.68 -10.07 -0.83
C MET A 150 -15.84 -10.17 -2.11
N LEU A 151 -15.56 -11.39 -2.57
CA LEU A 151 -14.68 -11.65 -3.71
C LEU A 151 -15.43 -11.91 -5.02
N LYS A 152 -16.74 -11.70 -5.10
CA LYS A 152 -17.57 -12.05 -6.26
C LYS A 152 -17.15 -11.40 -7.58
N SER A 153 -16.52 -10.24 -7.53
CA SER A 153 -16.00 -9.54 -8.71
C SER A 153 -14.59 -9.99 -9.10
N TYR A 154 -13.90 -10.75 -8.24
CA TYR A 154 -12.54 -11.21 -8.51
C TYR A 154 -12.56 -12.58 -9.20
N LYS A 155 -11.61 -12.79 -10.10
CA LYS A 155 -11.42 -14.05 -10.85
C LYS A 155 -10.13 -14.76 -10.46
N GLU A 156 -9.13 -13.98 -10.02
CA GLU A 156 -7.81 -14.52 -9.72
C GLU A 156 -7.21 -13.88 -8.46
N VAL A 157 -6.33 -14.64 -7.82
CA VAL A 157 -5.38 -14.18 -6.81
C VAL A 157 -4.00 -14.14 -7.45
N VAL A 158 -3.39 -12.96 -7.46
CA VAL A 158 -2.03 -12.76 -7.97
C VAL A 158 -1.09 -12.52 -6.81
N LEU A 159 -0.15 -13.45 -6.62
CA LEU A 159 0.95 -13.27 -5.68
C LEU A 159 2.09 -12.53 -6.35
N VAL A 160 2.43 -11.36 -5.83
CA VAL A 160 3.48 -10.50 -6.36
C VAL A 160 4.80 -10.74 -5.64
N GLU A 161 5.82 -11.19 -6.38
CA GLU A 161 7.18 -11.23 -5.89
C GLU A 161 7.78 -9.83 -5.92
N THR A 162 7.78 -9.16 -4.78
CA THR A 162 8.37 -7.83 -4.61
C THR A 162 9.88 -7.91 -4.37
N ILE A 163 10.53 -6.76 -4.14
CA ILE A 163 11.95 -6.69 -3.75
C ILE A 163 12.25 -7.47 -2.46
N ALA A 164 11.25 -7.69 -1.60
CA ALA A 164 11.38 -8.49 -0.38
C ALA A 164 11.55 -10.00 -0.66
N GLY A 165 11.24 -10.44 -1.89
CA GLY A 165 11.23 -11.85 -2.26
C GLY A 165 10.07 -12.63 -1.65
N LEU A 166 9.85 -13.84 -2.16
CA LEU A 166 8.79 -14.73 -1.69
C LEU A 166 9.37 -15.88 -0.86
N LYS A 167 8.76 -16.09 0.32
CA LYS A 167 9.02 -17.27 1.16
C LYS A 167 8.00 -18.38 0.84
N THR A 168 8.29 -19.61 1.27
CA THR A 168 7.40 -20.76 1.05
C THR A 168 6.00 -20.56 1.65
N HIS A 169 5.90 -19.91 2.81
CA HIS A 169 4.60 -19.68 3.45
C HIS A 169 3.73 -18.68 2.66
N HIS A 170 4.31 -17.67 1.96
CA HIS A 170 3.55 -16.75 1.12
C HIS A 170 2.87 -17.50 -0.03
N ARG A 171 3.60 -18.39 -0.72
CA ARG A 171 3.04 -19.21 -1.80
C ARG A 171 1.95 -20.16 -1.31
N LYS A 172 2.18 -20.78 -0.14
CA LYS A 172 1.19 -21.67 0.48
C LYS A 172 -0.07 -20.92 0.88
N TYR A 173 0.09 -19.71 1.42
CA TYR A 173 -1.01 -18.86 1.83
C TYR A 173 -1.87 -18.44 0.62
N ALA A 174 -1.25 -17.88 -0.42
CA ALA A 174 -1.95 -17.40 -1.60
C ALA A 174 -2.68 -18.51 -2.36
N LYS A 175 -2.07 -19.71 -2.48
CA LYS A 175 -2.72 -20.88 -3.08
C LYS A 175 -3.94 -21.33 -2.28
N LYS A 176 -3.81 -21.42 -0.94
CA LYS A 176 -4.94 -21.80 -0.08
C LYS A 176 -6.09 -20.80 -0.12
N MET A 177 -5.78 -19.50 -0.22
CA MET A 177 -6.80 -18.47 -0.40
C MET A 177 -7.52 -18.65 -1.73
N ALA A 178 -6.79 -18.85 -2.82
CA ALA A 178 -7.37 -19.08 -4.14
C ALA A 178 -8.24 -20.36 -4.18
N GLU A 179 -7.74 -21.46 -3.60
CA GLU A 179 -8.49 -22.72 -3.47
C GLU A 179 -9.79 -22.55 -2.67
N LEU A 180 -9.72 -21.85 -1.50
CA LEU A 180 -10.87 -21.65 -0.63
C LEU A 180 -12.00 -20.88 -1.30
N PHE A 181 -11.66 -19.87 -2.11
CA PHE A 181 -12.65 -18.99 -2.74
C PHE A 181 -12.86 -19.28 -4.24
N CYS A 182 -12.39 -20.43 -4.73
CA CYS A 182 -12.54 -20.87 -6.12
C CYS A 182 -12.01 -19.86 -7.15
N LEU A 183 -10.88 -19.20 -6.83
CA LEU A 183 -10.19 -18.24 -7.71
C LEU A 183 -8.99 -18.89 -8.40
N GLU A 184 -8.63 -18.39 -9.59
CA GLU A 184 -7.39 -18.77 -10.23
C GLU A 184 -6.18 -18.25 -9.43
N PHE A 185 -5.05 -18.96 -9.50
CA PHE A 185 -3.81 -18.53 -8.84
C PHE A 185 -2.74 -18.25 -9.88
N ARG A 186 -2.09 -17.08 -9.74
CA ARG A 186 -0.94 -16.71 -10.56
C ARG A 186 0.14 -16.05 -9.69
N GLU A 187 1.40 -16.25 -10.04
CA GLU A 187 2.56 -15.58 -9.44
C GLU A 187 3.19 -14.67 -10.49
N VAL A 188 3.50 -13.43 -10.11
CA VAL A 188 4.16 -12.45 -10.98
C VAL A 188 5.31 -11.79 -10.22
N LYS A 189 6.31 -11.32 -10.97
CA LYS A 189 7.40 -10.54 -10.42
C LYS A 189 7.13 -9.05 -10.61
N ALA A 190 7.26 -8.29 -9.52
CA ALA A 190 7.11 -6.84 -9.54
C ALA A 190 8.27 -6.16 -10.27
N ASP A 191 7.98 -5.06 -10.95
CA ASP A 191 8.97 -4.04 -11.22
C ASP A 191 9.14 -3.18 -9.95
N LYS A 192 10.35 -3.16 -9.42
CA LYS A 192 10.69 -2.41 -8.21
C LYS A 192 10.91 -0.92 -8.44
N SER A 193 10.85 -0.46 -9.69
CA SER A 193 11.24 0.91 -10.08
C SER A 193 10.45 1.95 -9.33
N TRP A 194 9.11 1.80 -9.21
CA TRP A 194 8.30 2.79 -8.52
C TRP A 194 8.70 3.00 -7.07
N LEU A 195 8.78 1.91 -6.30
CA LEU A 195 9.15 2.01 -4.89
C LEU A 195 10.58 2.52 -4.72
N VAL A 196 11.51 2.13 -5.62
CA VAL A 196 12.89 2.63 -5.63
C VAL A 196 12.92 4.12 -5.95
N ASN A 197 12.18 4.55 -6.99
CA ASN A 197 12.18 5.93 -7.46
C ASN A 197 11.53 6.88 -6.44
N LEU A 198 10.57 6.42 -5.66
CA LEU A 198 10.00 7.20 -4.55
C LEU A 198 11.08 7.72 -3.58
N PHE A 199 12.20 6.99 -3.45
CA PHE A 199 13.32 7.35 -2.57
C PHE A 199 14.51 7.99 -3.31
N SER A 200 14.50 8.05 -4.65
CA SER A 200 15.60 8.56 -5.46
C SER A 200 15.23 9.73 -6.39
N GLU A 201 14.01 9.73 -6.89
CA GLU A 201 13.45 10.77 -7.77
C GLU A 201 12.25 11.41 -7.07
N TYR A 202 12.50 12.48 -6.34
CA TYR A 202 11.51 13.07 -5.43
C TYR A 202 10.43 13.92 -6.12
N ASP A 203 10.65 14.30 -7.38
CA ASP A 203 9.66 15.03 -8.17
C ASP A 203 9.73 14.58 -9.63
N GLY A 204 8.64 14.05 -10.15
CA GLY A 204 8.60 13.50 -11.50
C GLY A 204 7.40 12.60 -11.76
N GLU A 205 7.60 11.56 -12.54
CA GLU A 205 6.54 10.65 -12.99
C GLU A 205 5.96 9.81 -11.85
N TYR A 206 6.78 9.43 -10.85
CA TYR A 206 6.40 8.48 -9.79
C TYR A 206 6.01 9.14 -8.47
N ALA A 207 6.49 10.34 -8.24
CA ALA A 207 6.30 11.04 -6.98
C ALA A 207 6.18 12.54 -7.19
N ARG A 208 5.63 13.23 -6.21
CA ARG A 208 5.52 14.68 -6.16
C ARG A 208 6.00 15.21 -4.82
N VAL A 209 6.75 16.30 -4.88
CA VAL A 209 7.10 17.09 -3.71
C VAL A 209 5.98 18.10 -3.43
N ILE A 210 5.46 18.07 -2.23
CA ILE A 210 4.53 19.07 -1.69
C ILE A 210 5.35 19.98 -0.81
N GLU A 211 5.53 21.22 -1.26
CA GLU A 211 6.27 22.23 -0.51
C GLU A 211 5.52 22.62 0.78
N THR A 212 6.24 23.15 1.74
CA THR A 212 5.68 23.63 3.01
C THR A 212 4.55 24.62 2.81
N GLY A 213 3.47 24.47 3.58
CA GLY A 213 2.25 25.28 3.46
C GLY A 213 1.31 24.87 2.33
N ASN A 214 1.75 24.00 1.40
CA ASN A 214 0.87 23.45 0.38
C ASN A 214 0.22 22.15 0.84
N SER A 215 -0.91 21.79 0.23
CA SER A 215 -1.66 20.58 0.57
C SER A 215 -1.71 19.59 -0.59
N VAL A 216 -1.86 18.32 -0.24
CA VAL A 216 -2.10 17.25 -1.20
C VAL A 216 -3.47 17.41 -1.83
N SER A 217 -3.53 17.58 -3.16
CA SER A 217 -4.76 17.69 -3.93
C SER A 217 -5.01 16.43 -4.76
N LEU A 218 -6.28 16.10 -5.00
CA LEU A 218 -6.67 15.01 -5.90
C LEU A 218 -6.17 15.24 -7.34
N GLU A 219 -6.06 16.49 -7.76
CA GLU A 219 -5.61 16.89 -9.11
C GLU A 219 -4.16 16.47 -9.42
N LEU A 220 -3.37 16.17 -8.36
CA LEU A 220 -2.00 15.66 -8.53
C LEU A 220 -1.97 14.23 -9.05
N TYR A 221 -3.05 13.48 -8.88
CA TYR A 221 -3.11 12.07 -9.28
C TYR A 221 -3.64 11.97 -10.71
N PRO A 222 -3.02 11.12 -11.55
CA PRO A 222 -3.49 10.91 -12.91
C PRO A 222 -4.95 10.47 -12.88
N SER A 223 -5.77 11.02 -13.79
CA SER A 223 -7.15 10.59 -13.97
C SER A 223 -7.13 9.09 -14.34
N THR A 224 -7.61 8.25 -13.44
CA THR A 224 -7.84 6.84 -13.74
C THR A 224 -9.28 6.68 -14.16
N GLU A 225 -9.51 6.08 -15.32
CA GLU A 225 -10.80 5.51 -15.70
C GLU A 225 -11.11 4.22 -14.90
N TYR A 226 -10.54 4.10 -13.69
CA TYR A 226 -10.84 3.01 -12.79
C TYR A 226 -12.16 3.28 -12.10
N SER A 227 -13.25 2.82 -12.70
CA SER A 227 -14.48 2.58 -11.96
C SER A 227 -14.23 1.41 -11.00
N TYR A 228 -13.91 1.71 -9.74
CA TYR A 228 -14.06 0.72 -8.69
C TYR A 228 -15.52 0.24 -8.72
N PRO A 229 -15.80 -1.06 -8.68
CA PRO A 229 -17.15 -1.52 -8.43
C PRO A 229 -17.58 -0.89 -7.11
N GLN A 230 -18.58 -0.03 -7.16
CA GLN A 230 -19.21 0.48 -5.94
C GLN A 230 -19.74 -0.72 -5.17
N ALA A 231 -19.37 -0.79 -3.89
CA ALA A 231 -19.78 -1.85 -2.96
C ALA A 231 -21.30 -1.90 -2.78
#